data_abd0213de997a7114c966e7985f6745b
#
_entry.id   abd0213de997a7114c966e7985f6745b
#
_cell.length_a   1.000
_cell.length_b   1.000
_cell.length_c   1.000
_cell.angle_alpha   90.00
_cell.angle_beta   90.00
_cell.angle_gamma   90.00
#
_symmetry.space_group_name_H-M   'P 1'
#
loop_
_entity.id
_entity.type
_entity.pdbx_description
1 polymer ?
#
loop_
_entity_poly.entity_id
_entity_poly.type
_entity_poly.pdbx_seq_one_letter_code
_entity_poly.pdbx_strand_id
1 'polypeptide(L)'
;MKKGQVYEGVIESVEFPNKGIVNVSQEDRRVIVKNGVPGQKVRFSVNKVKKGKAEGRLLEVIEKAPQEIESACPHFGQCGGCTYQNLPYEEQVKLKESQVKAMMDEAVDGDYIWEGVLESPVRSEYRNKMEFSFGDEYKDGPLALGMHKRGSFHDIVNVCDCQIVDGDYRKILACTLECARKSGLPYYHRMRHDGYFRHLLVRKAVKTEEILIDIVTASEEGFDSKPKEFLDKWAAALQALELTGKIVGILHTKNDSLADIVKDEGTEVLFGQDYFYEELLGLKFKITPFSFFQTNSLGAEVLYEKAREYIGDTNEKVVFDLYSGTGTIAQILAPVAKKVVGVEIVEEAVEAAKVNAKLNGLDNCTFWAGDVLKVIDELGEVPDLIMLDPPRDGVNPKALMKILNFGVDRLVYIACKPTSLARDLEMIQGRGYKVEKIACVDLFPNTVHVETVVLLSQQKPDDTIEIDLDLDELDATSAETKVTYQEIKDYVLKEFGLKVSNLYISQVKRKCGIEVGENYNLPKSENARVPQCPKEKEDAIKAAPEIFCDDLRTSLISRRNNT
;
A
#
# COMPACT_ATOMS: atom_id res chain seq x y z
N MET A 1 3.21 24.10 -25.50
CA MET A 1 2.17 23.46 -24.64
C MET A 1 2.06 24.22 -23.32
N LYS A 2 0.84 24.65 -22.92
CA LYS A 2 0.56 25.40 -21.68
C LYS A 2 -0.57 24.74 -20.90
N LYS A 3 -0.60 24.94 -19.57
CA LYS A 3 -1.70 24.47 -18.72
C LYS A 3 -3.03 25.05 -19.19
N GLY A 4 -4.06 24.20 -19.26
CA GLY A 4 -5.40 24.55 -19.74
C GLY A 4 -5.62 24.38 -21.25
N GLN A 5 -4.56 24.23 -22.05
CA GLN A 5 -4.73 23.94 -23.48
C GLN A 5 -5.29 22.52 -23.68
N VAL A 6 -6.13 22.39 -24.71
CA VAL A 6 -6.79 21.13 -25.09
C VAL A 6 -6.12 20.59 -26.36
N TYR A 7 -5.84 19.30 -26.35
CA TYR A 7 -5.26 18.56 -27.48
C TYR A 7 -6.03 17.27 -27.72
N GLU A 8 -5.84 16.73 -28.91
CA GLU A 8 -6.31 15.41 -29.30
C GLU A 8 -5.11 14.55 -29.71
N GLY A 9 -5.19 13.25 -29.45
CA GLY A 9 -4.17 12.31 -29.85
C GLY A 9 -4.56 10.87 -29.52
N VAL A 10 -3.78 9.92 -30.05
CA VAL A 10 -3.98 8.50 -29.79
C VAL A 10 -3.12 8.06 -28.60
N ILE A 11 -3.68 7.26 -27.70
CA ILE A 11 -2.92 6.59 -26.67
C ILE A 11 -2.15 5.45 -27.31
N GLU A 12 -0.84 5.60 -27.46
CA GLU A 12 0.03 4.62 -28.13
C GLU A 12 0.36 3.44 -27.21
N SER A 13 0.58 3.72 -25.93
CA SER A 13 0.88 2.73 -24.88
C SER A 13 0.38 3.19 -23.53
N VAL A 14 0.32 2.28 -22.57
CA VAL A 14 -0.07 2.59 -21.18
C VAL A 14 0.98 2.01 -20.21
N GLU A 15 1.70 2.89 -19.55
CA GLU A 15 2.65 2.51 -18.48
C GLU A 15 1.91 2.27 -17.17
N PHE A 16 2.52 1.47 -16.30
CA PHE A 16 1.97 1.15 -14.96
C PHE A 16 1.81 2.42 -14.08
N PRO A 17 0.72 2.55 -13.30
CA PRO A 17 -0.45 1.64 -13.22
C PRO A 17 -1.49 1.87 -14.34
N ASN A 18 -1.64 3.07 -14.83
CA ASN A 18 -2.46 3.46 -15.99
C ASN A 18 -2.06 4.89 -16.42
N LYS A 19 -0.88 5.01 -17.01
CA LYS A 19 -0.35 6.24 -17.58
C LYS A 19 -0.33 6.11 -19.10
N GLY A 20 -1.45 6.49 -19.76
CA GLY A 20 -1.52 6.50 -21.22
C GLY A 20 -0.54 7.51 -21.80
N ILE A 21 0.26 7.08 -22.74
CA ILE A 21 1.25 7.92 -23.45
C ILE A 21 0.63 8.40 -24.75
N VAL A 22 0.50 9.71 -24.89
CA VAL A 22 0.02 10.38 -26.10
C VAL A 22 1.13 11.24 -26.68
N ASN A 23 1.53 10.99 -27.92
CA ASN A 23 2.44 11.85 -28.65
C ASN A 23 1.66 12.98 -29.33
N VAL A 24 1.97 14.21 -28.98
CA VAL A 24 1.40 15.41 -29.60
C VAL A 24 2.39 15.93 -30.64
N SER A 25 2.21 15.48 -31.90
CA SER A 25 3.13 15.77 -33.02
C SER A 25 3.35 17.29 -33.24
N GLN A 26 2.33 18.11 -33.00
CA GLN A 26 2.40 19.57 -33.14
C GLN A 26 3.36 20.23 -32.13
N GLU A 27 3.65 19.58 -31.03
CA GLU A 27 4.48 20.11 -29.93
C GLU A 27 5.75 19.30 -29.72
N ASP A 28 5.94 18.20 -30.47
CA ASP A 28 7.02 17.21 -30.28
C ASP A 28 7.16 16.77 -28.81
N ARG A 29 6.04 16.45 -28.18
CA ARG A 29 5.97 16.13 -26.75
C ARG A 29 5.10 14.96 -26.42
N ARG A 30 5.57 14.15 -25.47
CA ARG A 30 4.81 13.12 -24.80
C ARG A 30 3.96 13.71 -23.67
N VAL A 31 2.68 13.33 -23.63
CA VAL A 31 1.73 13.72 -22.57
C VAL A 31 1.20 12.45 -21.91
N ILE A 32 1.22 12.43 -20.58
CA ILE A 32 0.63 11.35 -19.79
C ILE A 32 -0.84 11.64 -19.57
N VAL A 33 -1.71 10.80 -20.10
CA VAL A 33 -3.18 10.88 -19.92
C VAL A 33 -3.65 9.62 -19.18
N LYS A 34 -4.20 9.78 -17.97
CA LYS A 34 -4.71 8.66 -17.17
C LYS A 34 -6.12 8.26 -17.58
N ASN A 35 -6.54 7.04 -17.20
CA ASN A 35 -7.87 6.46 -17.39
C ASN A 35 -8.23 6.15 -18.83
N GLY A 36 -7.24 5.88 -19.68
CA GLY A 36 -7.44 5.41 -21.04
C GLY A 36 -6.78 4.06 -21.27
N VAL A 37 -7.04 3.49 -22.45
CA VAL A 37 -6.46 2.24 -22.93
C VAL A 37 -5.73 2.45 -24.25
N PRO A 38 -4.76 1.59 -24.62
CA PRO A 38 -4.02 1.71 -25.86
C PRO A 38 -4.96 1.67 -27.08
N GLY A 39 -4.71 2.53 -28.06
CA GLY A 39 -5.50 2.62 -29.30
C GLY A 39 -6.66 3.62 -29.24
N GLN A 40 -7.04 4.12 -28.07
CA GLN A 40 -8.05 5.17 -27.97
C GLN A 40 -7.56 6.50 -28.55
N LYS A 41 -8.37 7.16 -29.35
CA LYS A 41 -8.20 8.58 -29.67
C LYS A 41 -8.94 9.41 -28.62
N VAL A 42 -8.21 10.28 -27.96
CA VAL A 42 -8.70 11.00 -26.79
C VAL A 42 -8.53 12.51 -26.94
N ARG A 43 -9.45 13.25 -26.34
CA ARG A 43 -9.33 14.69 -26.08
C ARG A 43 -8.96 14.89 -24.61
N PHE A 44 -7.94 15.69 -24.37
CA PHE A 44 -7.45 15.94 -23.01
C PHE A 44 -7.02 17.39 -22.81
N SER A 45 -7.11 17.87 -21.58
CA SER A 45 -6.62 19.19 -21.17
C SER A 45 -5.33 19.04 -20.38
N VAL A 46 -4.30 19.80 -20.78
CA VAL A 46 -3.01 19.83 -20.05
C VAL A 46 -3.21 20.43 -18.69
N ASN A 47 -2.93 19.67 -17.63
CA ASN A 47 -3.05 20.12 -16.24
C ASN A 47 -1.71 20.48 -15.60
N LYS A 48 -0.59 19.90 -16.11
CA LYS A 48 0.75 20.13 -15.57
C LYS A 48 1.80 20.01 -16.67
N VAL A 49 2.75 20.93 -16.64
CA VAL A 49 3.96 20.89 -17.49
C VAL A 49 5.16 21.13 -16.58
N LYS A 50 6.11 20.19 -16.52
CA LYS A 50 7.30 20.29 -15.70
C LYS A 50 8.48 19.59 -16.39
N LYS A 51 9.62 20.31 -16.57
CA LYS A 51 10.91 19.77 -17.07
C LYS A 51 10.76 18.67 -18.14
N GLY A 52 10.15 18.99 -19.29
CA GLY A 52 10.01 18.05 -20.42
C GLY A 52 8.86 17.03 -20.32
N LYS A 53 8.22 16.88 -19.17
CA LYS A 53 7.04 15.99 -18.98
C LYS A 53 5.77 16.82 -18.91
N ALA A 54 4.69 16.36 -19.59
CA ALA A 54 3.37 16.97 -19.50
C ALA A 54 2.36 15.92 -19.02
N GLU A 55 1.40 16.35 -18.20
CA GLU A 55 0.28 15.53 -17.75
C GLU A 55 -1.02 16.16 -18.24
N GLY A 56 -1.92 15.34 -18.77
CA GLY A 56 -3.23 15.73 -19.27
C GLY A 56 -4.34 15.04 -18.49
N ARG A 57 -5.46 15.76 -18.29
CA ARG A 57 -6.69 15.18 -17.79
C ARG A 57 -7.55 14.77 -18.99
N LEU A 58 -7.90 13.50 -19.06
CA LEU A 58 -8.84 12.97 -20.04
C LEU A 58 -10.17 13.73 -19.94
N LEU A 59 -10.64 14.28 -21.03
CA LEU A 59 -11.94 14.94 -21.15
C LEU A 59 -12.96 14.03 -21.83
N GLU A 60 -12.54 13.37 -22.92
CA GLU A 60 -13.42 12.58 -23.78
C GLU A 60 -12.63 11.51 -24.54
N VAL A 61 -13.22 10.36 -24.74
CA VAL A 61 -12.77 9.37 -25.72
C VAL A 61 -13.51 9.64 -27.03
N ILE A 62 -12.78 10.14 -28.04
CA ILE A 62 -13.35 10.52 -29.36
C ILE A 62 -13.62 9.27 -30.19
N GLU A 63 -12.65 8.34 -30.18
CA GLU A 63 -12.76 7.06 -30.89
C GLU A 63 -12.31 5.95 -29.93
N LYS A 64 -13.16 4.91 -29.81
CA LYS A 64 -12.82 3.71 -29.01
C LYS A 64 -11.65 2.97 -29.65
N ALA A 65 -10.86 2.28 -28.82
CA ALA A 65 -9.86 1.35 -29.33
C ALA A 65 -10.52 0.13 -29.98
N PRO A 66 -9.92 -0.47 -31.02
CA PRO A 66 -10.52 -1.60 -31.73
C PRO A 66 -10.88 -2.81 -30.87
N GLN A 67 -10.14 -3.01 -29.78
CA GLN A 67 -10.35 -4.12 -28.84
C GLN A 67 -11.36 -3.80 -27.72
N GLU A 68 -11.90 -2.58 -27.66
CA GLU A 68 -12.85 -2.23 -26.59
C GLU A 68 -14.19 -2.96 -26.74
N ILE A 69 -14.72 -3.37 -25.60
CA ILE A 69 -16.06 -3.93 -25.44
C ILE A 69 -16.93 -2.99 -24.61
N GLU A 70 -18.23 -3.23 -24.60
CA GLU A 70 -19.12 -2.57 -23.65
C GLU A 70 -18.94 -3.17 -22.25
N SER A 71 -18.80 -2.30 -21.25
CA SER A 71 -18.71 -2.72 -19.86
C SER A 71 -20.04 -3.28 -19.38
N ALA A 72 -20.01 -4.43 -18.73
CA ALA A 72 -21.19 -4.99 -18.06
C ALA A 72 -21.63 -4.18 -16.82
N CYS A 73 -20.73 -3.36 -16.25
CA CYS A 73 -21.03 -2.54 -15.08
C CYS A 73 -21.62 -1.18 -15.51
N PRO A 74 -22.86 -0.84 -15.12
CA PRO A 74 -23.47 0.43 -15.49
C PRO A 74 -22.78 1.65 -14.86
N HIS A 75 -21.98 1.43 -13.82
CA HIS A 75 -21.22 2.48 -13.10
C HIS A 75 -19.82 2.71 -13.67
N PHE A 76 -19.40 1.93 -14.69
CA PHE A 76 -18.08 2.08 -15.30
C PHE A 76 -17.89 3.48 -15.90
N GLY A 77 -16.71 4.06 -15.71
CA GLY A 77 -16.43 5.43 -16.13
C GLY A 77 -16.83 6.50 -15.09
N GLN A 78 -17.84 6.27 -14.27
CA GLN A 78 -18.24 7.17 -13.19
C GLN A 78 -17.61 6.76 -11.85
N CYS A 79 -17.76 5.48 -11.49
CA CYS A 79 -17.15 4.89 -10.30
C CYS A 79 -15.61 4.83 -10.42
N GLY A 80 -14.90 5.14 -9.33
CA GLY A 80 -13.43 5.10 -9.28
C GLY A 80 -12.83 3.69 -9.13
N GLY A 81 -13.64 2.64 -8.95
CA GLY A 81 -13.15 1.33 -8.59
C GLY A 81 -12.45 0.56 -9.71
N CYS A 82 -13.05 0.48 -10.89
CA CYS A 82 -12.55 -0.28 -12.04
C CYS A 82 -11.98 0.59 -13.13
N THR A 83 -10.94 0.10 -13.84
CA THR A 83 -10.28 0.86 -14.90
C THR A 83 -10.37 0.20 -16.25
N TYR A 84 -10.48 -1.14 -16.32
CA TYR A 84 -10.34 -1.93 -17.54
C TYR A 84 -11.57 -2.77 -17.91
N GLN A 85 -12.76 -2.50 -17.35
CA GLN A 85 -13.98 -3.24 -17.71
C GLN A 85 -14.43 -3.06 -19.17
N ASN A 86 -13.89 -2.10 -19.87
CA ASN A 86 -14.08 -1.88 -21.30
C ASN A 86 -13.11 -2.69 -22.18
N LEU A 87 -12.29 -3.56 -21.59
CA LEU A 87 -11.42 -4.48 -22.32
C LEU A 87 -11.83 -5.94 -22.06
N PRO A 88 -11.75 -6.82 -23.07
CA PRO A 88 -11.78 -8.26 -22.85
C PRO A 88 -10.75 -8.66 -21.81
N TYR A 89 -11.03 -9.69 -21.01
CA TYR A 89 -10.16 -10.07 -19.91
C TYR A 89 -8.74 -10.43 -20.37
N GLU A 90 -8.64 -11.11 -21.49
CA GLU A 90 -7.36 -11.49 -22.12
C GLU A 90 -6.52 -10.25 -22.49
N GLU A 91 -7.17 -9.17 -22.92
CA GLU A 91 -6.48 -7.89 -23.23
C GLU A 91 -6.07 -7.16 -21.94
N GLN A 92 -6.85 -7.29 -20.85
CA GLN A 92 -6.44 -6.77 -19.54
C GLN A 92 -5.17 -7.47 -19.04
N VAL A 93 -5.11 -8.80 -19.14
CA VAL A 93 -3.95 -9.63 -18.76
C VAL A 93 -2.72 -9.24 -19.57
N LYS A 94 -2.83 -9.19 -20.91
CA LYS A 94 -1.73 -8.76 -21.80
C LYS A 94 -1.23 -7.36 -21.48
N LEU A 95 -2.13 -6.42 -21.16
CA LEU A 95 -1.75 -5.07 -20.80
C LEU A 95 -0.97 -5.04 -19.48
N LYS A 96 -1.45 -5.74 -18.46
CA LYS A 96 -0.74 -5.86 -17.18
C LYS A 96 0.61 -6.55 -17.34
N GLU A 97 0.66 -7.62 -18.12
CA GLU A 97 1.88 -8.34 -18.45
C GLU A 97 2.92 -7.41 -19.10
N SER A 98 2.54 -6.72 -20.16
CA SER A 98 3.46 -5.82 -20.88
C SER A 98 4.01 -4.70 -19.97
N GLN A 99 3.17 -4.16 -19.08
CA GLN A 99 3.56 -3.11 -18.14
C GLN A 99 4.57 -3.59 -17.11
N VAL A 100 4.31 -4.75 -16.49
CA VAL A 100 5.20 -5.28 -15.46
C VAL A 100 6.48 -5.81 -16.07
N LYS A 101 6.37 -6.57 -17.19
CA LYS A 101 7.54 -7.11 -17.87
C LYS A 101 8.52 -6.01 -18.30
N ALA A 102 8.04 -4.96 -18.94
CA ALA A 102 8.90 -3.83 -19.33
C ALA A 102 9.63 -3.19 -18.14
N MET A 103 8.97 -3.10 -17.00
CA MET A 103 9.57 -2.56 -15.76
C MET A 103 10.61 -3.53 -15.17
N MET A 104 10.33 -4.84 -15.19
CA MET A 104 11.27 -5.85 -14.68
C MET A 104 12.47 -6.00 -15.61
N ASP A 105 12.28 -5.93 -16.94
CA ASP A 105 13.39 -5.93 -17.92
C ASP A 105 14.35 -4.74 -17.74
N GLU A 106 13.86 -3.60 -17.19
CA GLU A 106 14.70 -2.45 -16.85
C GLU A 106 15.39 -2.59 -15.48
N ALA A 107 14.74 -3.29 -14.53
CA ALA A 107 15.18 -3.35 -13.13
C ALA A 107 16.06 -4.58 -12.81
N VAL A 108 15.99 -5.63 -13.61
CA VAL A 108 16.70 -6.88 -13.35
C VAL A 108 18.01 -6.92 -14.12
N ASP A 109 19.09 -7.19 -13.39
CA ASP A 109 20.42 -7.41 -13.95
C ASP A 109 20.55 -8.86 -14.47
N GLY A 110 20.83 -9.02 -15.76
CA GLY A 110 21.02 -10.32 -16.40
C GLY A 110 19.73 -11.04 -16.78
N ASP A 111 19.86 -12.33 -17.10
CA ASP A 111 18.74 -13.14 -17.58
C ASP A 111 17.93 -13.72 -16.43
N TYR A 112 16.60 -13.74 -16.60
CA TYR A 112 15.64 -14.35 -15.69
C TYR A 112 14.53 -15.05 -16.46
N ILE A 113 13.81 -15.95 -15.83
CA ILE A 113 12.66 -16.64 -16.41
C ILE A 113 11.40 -15.82 -16.14
N TRP A 114 10.76 -15.33 -17.19
CA TRP A 114 9.44 -14.71 -17.14
C TRP A 114 8.35 -15.77 -17.34
N GLU A 115 7.52 -16.01 -16.33
CA GLU A 115 6.45 -17.03 -16.37
C GLU A 115 5.08 -16.45 -16.75
N GLY A 116 5.00 -15.14 -17.03
CA GLY A 116 3.77 -14.48 -17.45
C GLY A 116 2.85 -14.08 -16.30
N VAL A 117 1.57 -13.91 -16.63
CA VAL A 117 0.52 -13.55 -15.66
C VAL A 117 -0.43 -14.72 -15.49
N LEU A 118 -0.53 -15.21 -14.27
CA LEU A 118 -1.54 -16.19 -13.86
C LEU A 118 -2.88 -15.47 -13.75
N GLU A 119 -3.87 -16.00 -14.44
CA GLU A 119 -5.21 -15.43 -14.48
C GLU A 119 -5.96 -15.66 -13.15
N SER A 120 -6.88 -14.76 -12.82
CA SER A 120 -7.82 -14.98 -11.72
C SER A 120 -8.79 -16.12 -12.08
N PRO A 121 -9.03 -17.07 -11.17
CA PRO A 121 -10.02 -18.14 -11.38
C PRO A 121 -11.42 -17.59 -11.64
N VAL A 122 -11.73 -16.40 -11.11
CA VAL A 122 -13.02 -15.73 -11.26
C VAL A 122 -12.79 -14.28 -11.70
N ARG A 123 -13.45 -13.84 -12.76
CA ARG A 123 -13.25 -12.53 -13.39
C ARG A 123 -14.23 -11.46 -12.93
N SER A 124 -15.34 -11.87 -12.29
CA SER A 124 -16.40 -11.03 -11.71
C SER A 124 -16.80 -11.60 -10.36
N GLU A 125 -17.47 -10.81 -9.52
CA GLU A 125 -17.98 -11.26 -8.21
C GLU A 125 -16.91 -11.90 -7.29
N TYR A 126 -15.65 -11.58 -7.52
CA TYR A 126 -14.50 -12.16 -6.82
C TYR A 126 -14.20 -11.50 -5.47
N ARG A 127 -14.70 -10.27 -5.28
CA ARG A 127 -14.26 -9.43 -4.17
C ARG A 127 -15.01 -9.76 -2.88
N ASN A 128 -14.27 -10.22 -1.88
CA ASN A 128 -14.79 -10.71 -0.60
C ASN A 128 -14.82 -9.65 0.53
N LYS A 129 -14.33 -8.42 0.27
CA LYS A 129 -14.38 -7.27 1.19
C LYS A 129 -14.65 -5.98 0.43
N MET A 130 -15.66 -5.24 0.85
CA MET A 130 -15.94 -3.89 0.35
C MET A 130 -16.20 -2.93 1.49
N GLU A 131 -15.62 -1.75 1.34
CA GLU A 131 -15.89 -0.58 2.15
C GLU A 131 -16.60 0.45 1.27
N PHE A 132 -17.90 0.64 1.51
CA PHE A 132 -18.70 1.64 0.82
C PHE A 132 -18.76 2.90 1.67
N SER A 133 -18.69 4.07 1.05
CA SER A 133 -18.75 5.35 1.73
C SER A 133 -20.15 5.94 1.62
N PHE A 134 -20.62 6.54 2.71
CA PHE A 134 -21.78 7.45 2.67
C PHE A 134 -21.35 8.84 2.21
N GLY A 135 -22.24 9.54 1.52
CA GLY A 135 -22.04 10.88 1.03
C GLY A 135 -23.26 11.40 0.29
N ASP A 136 -23.05 12.33 -0.63
CA ASP A 136 -24.05 12.77 -1.60
C ASP A 136 -23.64 12.42 -3.05
N GLU A 137 -24.62 12.27 -3.93
CA GLU A 137 -24.36 11.97 -5.34
C GLU A 137 -23.71 13.16 -6.06
N TYR A 138 -24.07 14.36 -5.61
CA TYR A 138 -23.54 15.65 -6.02
C TYR A 138 -23.76 16.62 -4.88
N LYS A 139 -23.03 17.70 -4.83
CA LYS A 139 -23.09 18.69 -3.76
C LYS A 139 -24.54 19.05 -3.36
N ASP A 140 -24.87 18.85 -2.09
CA ASP A 140 -26.20 19.04 -1.50
C ASP A 140 -27.30 18.15 -2.14
N GLY A 141 -26.90 17.02 -2.74
CA GLY A 141 -27.78 16.04 -3.38
C GLY A 141 -28.35 15.01 -2.39
N PRO A 142 -29.04 13.98 -2.91
CA PRO A 142 -29.60 12.91 -2.05
C PRO A 142 -28.48 12.08 -1.42
N LEU A 143 -28.80 11.51 -0.23
CA LEU A 143 -27.92 10.57 0.45
C LEU A 143 -27.58 9.40 -0.47
N ALA A 144 -26.30 9.14 -0.63
CA ALA A 144 -25.73 8.07 -1.43
C ALA A 144 -24.91 7.12 -0.55
N LEU A 145 -24.81 5.86 -0.98
CA LEU A 145 -23.94 4.86 -0.39
C LEU A 145 -23.27 4.07 -1.52
N GLY A 146 -21.96 4.09 -1.59
CA GLY A 146 -21.25 3.42 -2.67
C GLY A 146 -19.78 3.79 -2.74
N MET A 147 -19.30 4.08 -3.95
CA MET A 147 -17.89 4.34 -4.21
C MET A 147 -17.68 5.78 -4.65
N HIS A 148 -16.50 6.32 -4.33
CA HIS A 148 -16.12 7.65 -4.81
C HIS A 148 -16.17 7.73 -6.33
N LYS A 149 -16.74 8.85 -6.81
CA LYS A 149 -16.78 9.18 -8.22
C LYS A 149 -15.37 9.43 -8.76
N ARG A 150 -15.08 8.92 -9.93
CA ARG A 150 -13.77 9.10 -10.58
C ARG A 150 -13.43 10.58 -10.73
N GLY A 151 -12.30 10.99 -10.14
CA GLY A 151 -11.82 12.37 -10.18
C GLY A 151 -12.54 13.33 -9.23
N SER A 152 -13.45 12.87 -8.37
CA SER A 152 -14.04 13.62 -7.27
C SER A 152 -13.67 12.99 -5.92
N PHE A 153 -13.44 13.83 -4.92
CA PHE A 153 -13.23 13.40 -3.54
C PHE A 153 -14.50 13.47 -2.70
N HIS A 154 -15.57 14.06 -3.23
CA HIS A 154 -16.80 14.34 -2.49
C HIS A 154 -17.97 13.50 -2.96
N ASP A 155 -18.14 13.39 -4.28
CA ASP A 155 -19.32 12.74 -4.85
C ASP A 155 -19.23 11.21 -4.70
N ILE A 156 -20.35 10.60 -4.28
CA ILE A 156 -20.49 9.15 -4.14
C ILE A 156 -21.43 8.62 -5.25
N VAL A 157 -20.99 7.57 -5.91
CA VAL A 157 -21.80 6.83 -6.89
C VAL A 157 -22.45 5.67 -6.18
N ASN A 158 -23.78 5.60 -6.23
CA ASN A 158 -24.52 4.41 -5.77
C ASN A 158 -24.17 3.22 -6.68
N VAL A 159 -23.57 2.17 -6.12
CA VAL A 159 -23.04 1.04 -6.91
C VAL A 159 -23.84 -0.24 -6.68
N CYS A 160 -25.18 -0.14 -6.68
CA CYS A 160 -26.07 -1.28 -6.43
C CYS A 160 -25.94 -2.42 -7.45
N ASP A 161 -25.34 -2.16 -8.63
CA ASP A 161 -25.09 -3.16 -9.68
C ASP A 161 -23.60 -3.42 -9.91
N CYS A 162 -22.79 -3.27 -8.87
CA CYS A 162 -21.35 -3.50 -8.94
C CYS A 162 -21.04 -4.96 -9.33
N GLN A 163 -20.21 -5.12 -10.38
CA GLN A 163 -19.93 -6.43 -10.98
C GLN A 163 -18.73 -7.17 -10.34
N ILE A 164 -17.96 -6.51 -9.47
CA ILE A 164 -16.84 -7.17 -8.79
C ILE A 164 -17.25 -7.82 -7.45
N VAL A 165 -18.46 -7.54 -6.95
CA VAL A 165 -19.06 -8.15 -5.77
C VAL A 165 -20.31 -8.95 -6.15
N ASP A 166 -20.62 -9.98 -5.38
CA ASP A 166 -21.78 -10.83 -5.65
C ASP A 166 -23.13 -10.18 -5.31
N GLY A 167 -24.22 -10.90 -5.60
CA GLY A 167 -25.59 -10.43 -5.40
C GLY A 167 -25.92 -10.05 -3.97
N ASP A 168 -25.32 -10.70 -2.98
CA ASP A 168 -25.59 -10.43 -1.58
C ASP A 168 -25.10 -9.03 -1.18
N TYR A 169 -23.90 -8.62 -1.64
CA TYR A 169 -23.42 -7.26 -1.42
C TYR A 169 -24.37 -6.22 -1.99
N ARG A 170 -24.86 -6.46 -3.20
CA ARG A 170 -25.79 -5.53 -3.88
C ARG A 170 -27.10 -5.37 -3.11
N LYS A 171 -27.65 -6.47 -2.60
CA LYS A 171 -28.86 -6.46 -1.75
C LYS A 171 -28.63 -5.78 -0.42
N ILE A 172 -27.51 -6.06 0.26
CA ILE A 172 -27.12 -5.44 1.53
C ILE A 172 -26.94 -3.93 1.35
N LEU A 173 -26.25 -3.51 0.28
CA LEU A 173 -26.03 -2.11 -0.03
C LEU A 173 -27.36 -1.35 -0.26
N ALA A 174 -28.25 -1.92 -1.08
CA ALA A 174 -29.55 -1.34 -1.38
C ALA A 174 -30.42 -1.21 -0.13
N CYS A 175 -30.50 -2.27 0.68
CA CYS A 175 -31.24 -2.30 1.95
C CYS A 175 -30.70 -1.23 2.93
N THR A 176 -29.38 -1.15 3.07
CA THR A 176 -28.73 -0.18 3.98
C THR A 176 -29.01 1.25 3.54
N LEU A 177 -28.87 1.55 2.25
CA LEU A 177 -29.17 2.89 1.72
C LEU A 177 -30.63 3.28 1.92
N GLU A 178 -31.56 2.35 1.70
CA GLU A 178 -33.00 2.60 1.92
C GLU A 178 -33.29 2.88 3.40
N CYS A 179 -32.75 2.09 4.31
CA CYS A 179 -32.90 2.30 5.76
C CYS A 179 -32.28 3.65 6.20
N ALA A 180 -31.09 3.99 5.69
CA ALA A 180 -30.42 5.23 6.00
C ALA A 180 -31.23 6.46 5.52
N ARG A 181 -31.76 6.42 4.29
CA ARG A 181 -32.63 7.49 3.76
C ARG A 181 -33.91 7.67 4.60
N LYS A 182 -34.53 6.56 5.04
CA LYS A 182 -35.75 6.59 5.89
C LYS A 182 -35.47 7.15 7.29
N SER A 183 -34.28 7.00 7.83
CA SER A 183 -33.90 7.51 9.16
C SER A 183 -33.86 9.03 9.22
N GLY A 184 -33.56 9.67 8.09
CA GLY A 184 -33.32 11.12 8.01
C GLY A 184 -32.04 11.58 8.74
N LEU A 185 -31.16 10.64 9.13
CA LEU A 185 -29.84 10.95 9.67
C LEU A 185 -28.90 11.37 8.53
N PRO A 186 -28.02 12.38 8.75
CA PRO A 186 -27.09 12.87 7.74
C PRO A 186 -25.85 11.96 7.64
N TYR A 187 -25.19 11.98 6.47
CA TYR A 187 -23.82 11.43 6.37
C TYR A 187 -22.81 12.37 7.04
N TYR A 188 -21.66 11.80 7.45
CA TYR A 188 -20.57 12.56 8.05
C TYR A 188 -19.83 13.39 6.98
N HIS A 189 -19.88 14.72 7.16
CA HIS A 189 -19.27 15.66 6.23
C HIS A 189 -17.82 15.98 6.64
N ARG A 190 -16.84 15.49 5.88
CA ARG A 190 -15.39 15.56 6.18
C ARG A 190 -14.84 16.96 6.45
N MET A 191 -15.41 18.00 5.82
CA MET A 191 -14.92 19.37 5.98
C MET A 191 -15.59 20.12 7.14
N ARG A 192 -16.80 19.73 7.50
CA ARG A 192 -17.53 20.31 8.63
C ARG A 192 -17.35 19.51 9.90
N HIS A 193 -16.96 18.23 9.78
CA HIS A 193 -16.82 17.27 10.87
C HIS A 193 -18.13 17.08 11.64
N ASP A 194 -19.25 17.05 10.91
CA ASP A 194 -20.60 16.83 11.42
C ASP A 194 -21.32 15.75 10.61
N GLY A 195 -22.35 15.13 11.20
CA GLY A 195 -23.12 14.06 10.57
C GLY A 195 -22.89 12.71 11.23
N TYR A 196 -23.60 11.69 10.78
CA TYR A 196 -23.65 10.38 11.43
C TYR A 196 -23.03 9.27 10.60
N PHE A 197 -23.57 8.97 9.39
CA PHE A 197 -23.12 7.85 8.57
C PHE A 197 -21.74 8.07 7.95
N ARG A 198 -20.84 7.11 8.09
CA ARG A 198 -19.50 7.17 7.48
C ARG A 198 -19.29 6.07 6.43
N HIS A 199 -19.32 4.81 6.82
CA HIS A 199 -19.02 3.69 5.93
C HIS A 199 -19.94 2.49 6.18
N LEU A 200 -20.06 1.64 5.18
CA LEU A 200 -20.60 0.29 5.30
C LEU A 200 -19.50 -0.69 4.87
N LEU A 201 -19.06 -1.53 5.79
CA LEU A 201 -18.14 -2.61 5.52
C LEU A 201 -18.90 -3.91 5.38
N VAL A 202 -18.68 -4.62 4.28
CA VAL A 202 -19.26 -5.95 4.05
C VAL A 202 -18.12 -6.92 3.73
N ARG A 203 -18.12 -8.06 4.38
CA ARG A 203 -17.24 -9.19 4.10
C ARG A 203 -18.07 -10.43 3.87
N LYS A 204 -17.68 -11.24 2.89
CA LYS A 204 -18.29 -12.53 2.62
C LYS A 204 -17.21 -13.55 2.31
N ALA A 205 -17.21 -14.65 3.03
CA ALA A 205 -16.36 -15.79 2.72
C ALA A 205 -16.80 -16.45 1.41
N VAL A 206 -15.84 -16.89 0.62
CA VAL A 206 -16.11 -17.56 -0.65
C VAL A 206 -16.47 -19.03 -0.44
N LYS A 207 -15.80 -19.73 0.48
CA LYS A 207 -16.00 -21.16 0.71
C LYS A 207 -17.02 -21.46 1.81
N THR A 208 -17.08 -20.67 2.87
CA THR A 208 -18.05 -20.88 3.97
C THR A 208 -19.36 -20.13 3.76
N GLU A 209 -19.41 -19.20 2.81
CA GLU A 209 -20.55 -18.33 2.51
C GLU A 209 -21.01 -17.47 3.71
N GLU A 210 -20.17 -17.35 4.75
CA GLU A 210 -20.45 -16.51 5.91
C GLU A 210 -20.32 -15.03 5.58
N ILE A 211 -21.29 -14.22 6.03
CA ILE A 211 -21.36 -12.77 5.79
C ILE A 211 -21.24 -12.02 7.10
N LEU A 212 -20.32 -11.05 7.15
CA LEU A 212 -20.15 -10.11 8.24
C LEU A 212 -20.39 -8.70 7.72
N ILE A 213 -21.28 -7.95 8.38
CA ILE A 213 -21.69 -6.61 7.99
C ILE A 213 -21.42 -5.66 9.14
N ASP A 214 -20.77 -4.55 8.86
CA ASP A 214 -20.46 -3.53 9.85
C ASP A 214 -20.80 -2.14 9.32
N ILE A 215 -21.61 -1.40 10.06
CA ILE A 215 -21.88 0.02 9.77
C ILE A 215 -21.02 0.89 10.66
N VAL A 216 -20.26 1.78 10.02
CA VAL A 216 -19.37 2.72 10.71
C VAL A 216 -20.03 4.09 10.75
N THR A 217 -20.16 4.65 11.95
CA THR A 217 -20.79 5.96 12.17
C THR A 217 -19.91 6.87 13.03
N ALA A 218 -20.20 8.15 13.03
CA ALA A 218 -19.72 9.04 14.07
C ALA A 218 -20.55 8.86 15.35
N SER A 219 -20.14 9.51 16.44
CA SER A 219 -20.86 9.48 17.71
C SER A 219 -22.30 10.02 17.59
N GLU A 220 -23.15 9.59 18.52
CA GLU A 220 -24.59 9.85 18.50
C GLU A 220 -24.99 11.23 19.05
N GLU A 221 -24.01 12.05 19.42
CA GLU A 221 -24.28 13.37 20.01
C GLU A 221 -25.13 14.26 19.10
N GLY A 222 -26.25 14.76 19.63
CA GLY A 222 -27.16 15.67 18.92
C GLY A 222 -28.24 15.03 18.06
N PHE A 223 -28.36 13.67 18.04
CA PHE A 223 -29.35 12.96 17.21
C PHE A 223 -30.51 12.31 17.97
N ASP A 224 -30.64 12.52 19.29
CA ASP A 224 -31.65 11.94 20.18
C ASP A 224 -31.69 10.40 20.10
N SER A 225 -32.88 9.80 19.96
CA SER A 225 -33.07 8.34 19.86
C SER A 225 -32.93 7.79 18.43
N LYS A 226 -32.76 8.62 17.41
CA LYS A 226 -32.77 8.23 16.00
C LYS A 226 -31.67 7.23 15.61
N PRO A 227 -30.42 7.36 16.11
CA PRO A 227 -29.37 6.36 15.82
C PRO A 227 -29.76 4.95 16.27
N LYS A 228 -30.25 4.81 17.49
CA LYS A 228 -30.67 3.51 18.02
C LYS A 228 -31.85 2.93 17.23
N GLU A 229 -32.85 3.74 16.95
CA GLU A 229 -34.01 3.31 16.14
C GLU A 229 -33.60 2.85 14.74
N PHE A 230 -32.62 3.55 14.15
CA PHE A 230 -32.04 3.17 12.87
C PHE A 230 -31.35 1.83 12.98
N LEU A 231 -30.43 1.64 13.93
CA LEU A 231 -29.65 0.40 14.10
C LEU A 231 -30.55 -0.81 14.30
N ASP A 232 -31.58 -0.70 15.17
CA ASP A 232 -32.53 -1.78 15.41
C ASP A 232 -33.32 -2.16 14.14
N LYS A 233 -33.83 -1.17 13.41
CA LYS A 233 -34.59 -1.39 12.16
C LYS A 233 -33.70 -1.91 11.03
N TRP A 234 -32.48 -1.40 10.91
CA TRP A 234 -31.50 -1.81 9.92
C TRP A 234 -31.06 -3.27 10.12
N ALA A 235 -30.70 -3.63 11.36
CA ALA A 235 -30.33 -5.02 11.68
C ALA A 235 -31.46 -6.01 11.39
N ALA A 236 -32.71 -5.65 11.74
CA ALA A 236 -33.87 -6.46 11.43
C ALA A 236 -34.12 -6.57 9.91
N ALA A 237 -33.98 -5.48 9.17
CA ALA A 237 -34.14 -5.47 7.71
C ALA A 237 -33.09 -6.33 7.00
N LEU A 238 -31.82 -6.29 7.44
CA LEU A 238 -30.76 -7.14 6.91
C LEU A 238 -31.04 -8.63 7.14
N GLN A 239 -31.50 -8.99 8.35
CA GLN A 239 -31.84 -10.38 8.67
C GLN A 239 -33.05 -10.93 7.87
N ALA A 240 -33.88 -10.04 7.34
CA ALA A 240 -35.01 -10.40 6.49
C ALA A 240 -34.66 -10.56 5.01
N LEU A 241 -33.41 -10.25 4.60
CA LEU A 241 -32.98 -10.38 3.21
C LEU A 241 -32.83 -11.85 2.80
N GLU A 242 -33.30 -12.18 1.62
CA GLU A 242 -33.04 -13.48 0.98
C GLU A 242 -31.65 -13.41 0.31
N LEU A 243 -30.63 -13.87 1.02
CA LEU A 243 -29.24 -13.94 0.60
C LEU A 243 -28.86 -15.38 0.23
N THR A 244 -27.83 -15.54 -0.59
CA THR A 244 -27.21 -16.83 -0.87
C THR A 244 -26.32 -17.27 0.30
N GLY A 245 -25.57 -16.34 0.88
CA GLY A 245 -24.75 -16.57 2.06
C GLY A 245 -25.53 -16.36 3.36
N LYS A 246 -24.90 -16.72 4.47
CA LYS A 246 -25.46 -16.63 5.81
C LYS A 246 -24.88 -15.43 6.56
N ILE A 247 -25.71 -14.50 7.01
CA ILE A 247 -25.27 -13.44 7.93
C ILE A 247 -24.91 -14.10 9.27
N VAL A 248 -23.64 -14.03 9.65
CA VAL A 248 -23.12 -14.51 10.94
C VAL A 248 -22.90 -13.39 11.94
N GLY A 249 -22.79 -12.14 11.47
CA GLY A 249 -22.68 -10.97 12.33
C GLY A 249 -23.14 -9.69 11.66
N ILE A 250 -23.77 -8.83 12.45
CA ILE A 250 -24.11 -7.45 12.12
C ILE A 250 -23.53 -6.57 13.24
N LEU A 251 -22.69 -5.62 12.87
CA LEU A 251 -21.90 -4.83 13.79
C LEU A 251 -22.18 -3.33 13.61
N HIS A 252 -21.91 -2.58 14.63
CA HIS A 252 -21.88 -1.13 14.62
C HIS A 252 -20.57 -0.65 15.21
N THR A 253 -19.75 0.01 14.40
CA THR A 253 -18.46 0.59 14.81
C THR A 253 -18.55 2.10 14.91
N LYS A 254 -18.10 2.66 16.03
CA LYS A 254 -17.94 4.11 16.22
C LYS A 254 -16.58 4.56 15.70
N ASN A 255 -16.57 5.68 15.02
CA ASN A 255 -15.36 6.29 14.47
C ASN A 255 -15.51 7.81 14.42
N ASP A 256 -14.89 8.49 15.38
CA ASP A 256 -14.87 9.97 15.47
C ASP A 256 -13.57 10.58 14.94
N SER A 257 -12.70 9.76 14.33
CA SER A 257 -11.46 10.27 13.73
C SER A 257 -11.74 11.30 12.63
N LEU A 258 -10.93 12.36 12.57
CA LEU A 258 -11.04 13.38 11.52
C LEU A 258 -10.65 12.86 10.15
N ALA A 259 -9.81 11.81 10.11
CA ALA A 259 -9.41 11.18 8.87
C ALA A 259 -10.55 10.35 8.27
N ASP A 260 -10.58 10.29 6.94
CA ASP A 260 -11.51 9.44 6.19
C ASP A 260 -10.95 8.01 6.08
N ILE A 261 -10.84 7.37 7.24
CA ILE A 261 -10.39 5.98 7.38
C ILE A 261 -11.40 5.22 8.23
N VAL A 262 -11.54 3.94 7.98
CA VAL A 262 -12.27 3.05 8.88
C VAL A 262 -11.35 2.72 10.05
N LYS A 263 -11.72 3.20 11.25
CA LYS A 263 -10.99 2.97 12.49
C LYS A 263 -11.97 2.48 13.54
N ASP A 264 -11.56 1.46 14.27
CA ASP A 264 -12.31 0.94 15.42
C ASP A 264 -12.04 1.82 16.65
N GLU A 265 -13.05 2.56 17.07
CA GLU A 265 -13.07 3.32 18.33
C GLU A 265 -14.15 2.77 19.28
N GLY A 266 -14.65 1.58 19.00
CA GLY A 266 -15.64 0.82 19.76
C GLY A 266 -16.63 0.14 18.84
N THR A 267 -16.62 -1.19 18.82
CA THR A 267 -17.52 -2.02 18.02
C THR A 267 -18.54 -2.74 18.90
N GLU A 268 -19.82 -2.58 18.58
CA GLU A 268 -20.95 -3.27 19.22
C GLU A 268 -21.49 -4.35 18.28
N VAL A 269 -21.79 -5.54 18.83
CA VAL A 269 -22.44 -6.63 18.10
C VAL A 269 -23.95 -6.46 18.20
N LEU A 270 -24.59 -6.11 17.08
CA LEU A 270 -26.05 -5.99 17.01
C LEU A 270 -26.72 -7.36 16.80
N PHE A 271 -26.04 -8.26 16.10
CA PHE A 271 -26.51 -9.63 15.86
C PHE A 271 -25.33 -10.58 15.67
N GLY A 272 -25.42 -11.79 16.22
CA GLY A 272 -24.48 -12.89 15.98
C GLY A 272 -23.11 -12.68 16.61
N GLN A 273 -22.06 -12.65 15.81
CA GLN A 273 -20.67 -12.61 16.24
C GLN A 273 -19.86 -11.54 15.45
N ASP A 274 -18.68 -11.21 15.96
CA ASP A 274 -17.78 -10.19 15.38
C ASP A 274 -16.73 -10.77 14.43
N TYR A 275 -16.90 -11.98 13.95
CA TYR A 275 -16.00 -12.65 13.04
C TYR A 275 -16.75 -13.59 12.09
N PHE A 276 -16.05 -14.03 11.05
CA PHE A 276 -16.47 -15.10 10.16
C PHE A 276 -15.27 -16.01 9.84
N TYR A 277 -15.54 -17.16 9.23
CA TYR A 277 -14.50 -18.07 8.79
C TYR A 277 -14.39 -18.08 7.27
N GLU A 278 -13.15 -18.11 6.77
CA GLU A 278 -12.83 -18.39 5.37
C GLU A 278 -11.86 -19.56 5.29
N GLU A 279 -11.83 -20.26 4.18
CA GLU A 279 -10.90 -21.35 3.91
C GLU A 279 -10.00 -21.03 2.74
N LEU A 280 -8.68 -21.19 2.91
CA LEU A 280 -7.67 -21.09 1.86
C LEU A 280 -6.75 -22.30 1.90
N LEU A 281 -6.59 -22.97 0.75
CA LEU A 281 -5.70 -24.13 0.60
C LEU A 281 -5.87 -25.19 1.69
N GLY A 282 -7.11 -25.42 2.12
CA GLY A 282 -7.48 -26.39 3.16
C GLY A 282 -7.26 -25.91 4.61
N LEU A 283 -6.81 -24.69 4.83
CA LEU A 283 -6.68 -24.08 6.14
C LEU A 283 -7.85 -23.15 6.43
N LYS A 284 -8.28 -23.11 7.69
CA LYS A 284 -9.39 -22.27 8.15
C LYS A 284 -8.87 -21.02 8.85
N PHE A 285 -9.41 -19.86 8.48
CA PHE A 285 -9.02 -18.57 9.04
C PHE A 285 -10.21 -17.89 9.69
N LYS A 286 -10.06 -17.52 10.96
CA LYS A 286 -10.96 -16.61 11.67
C LYS A 286 -10.62 -15.18 11.29
N ILE A 287 -11.60 -14.46 10.74
CA ILE A 287 -11.41 -13.11 10.20
C ILE A 287 -12.37 -12.14 10.89
N THR A 288 -11.84 -11.05 11.42
CA THR A 288 -12.61 -9.94 12.02
C THR A 288 -12.85 -8.83 10.98
N PRO A 289 -13.71 -7.83 11.24
CA PRO A 289 -14.00 -6.76 10.29
C PRO A 289 -12.74 -6.05 9.78
N PHE A 290 -11.81 -5.75 10.69
CA PHE A 290 -10.63 -4.93 10.41
C PHE A 290 -9.37 -5.72 10.09
N SER A 291 -9.36 -7.05 10.30
CA SER A 291 -8.23 -7.90 9.93
C SER A 291 -7.88 -7.76 8.45
N PHE A 292 -6.59 -7.64 8.14
CA PHE A 292 -6.14 -7.78 6.76
C PHE A 292 -6.34 -9.23 6.29
N PHE A 293 -6.92 -9.38 5.14
CA PHE A 293 -7.06 -10.64 4.42
C PHE A 293 -7.20 -10.31 2.94
N GLN A 294 -6.63 -11.14 2.06
CA GLN A 294 -6.71 -10.90 0.61
C GLN A 294 -8.18 -10.82 0.16
N THR A 295 -8.47 -9.79 -0.63
CA THR A 295 -9.86 -9.46 -0.98
C THR A 295 -10.42 -10.24 -2.17
N ASN A 296 -9.67 -11.21 -2.67
CA ASN A 296 -10.07 -12.25 -3.63
C ASN A 296 -9.49 -13.57 -3.13
N SER A 297 -10.31 -14.41 -2.46
CA SER A 297 -9.86 -15.66 -1.85
C SER A 297 -9.31 -16.64 -2.88
N LEU A 298 -9.99 -16.83 -4.01
CA LEU A 298 -9.56 -17.78 -5.05
C LEU A 298 -8.29 -17.30 -5.77
N GLY A 299 -8.19 -16.01 -6.04
CA GLY A 299 -6.95 -15.43 -6.57
C GLY A 299 -5.79 -15.50 -5.59
N ALA A 300 -6.06 -15.37 -4.28
CA ALA A 300 -5.06 -15.53 -3.23
C ALA A 300 -4.52 -16.96 -3.16
N GLU A 301 -5.34 -17.98 -3.39
CA GLU A 301 -4.87 -19.36 -3.50
C GLU A 301 -3.84 -19.51 -4.63
N VAL A 302 -4.11 -18.94 -5.82
CA VAL A 302 -3.16 -18.95 -6.95
C VAL A 302 -1.86 -18.23 -6.58
N LEU A 303 -1.95 -17.08 -5.91
CA LEU A 303 -0.79 -16.31 -5.47
C LEU A 303 0.08 -17.10 -4.48
N TYR A 304 -0.54 -17.70 -3.49
CA TYR A 304 0.17 -18.42 -2.44
C TYR A 304 0.71 -19.77 -2.92
N GLU A 305 0.02 -20.46 -3.83
CA GLU A 305 0.55 -21.65 -4.50
C GLU A 305 1.80 -21.31 -5.32
N LYS A 306 1.81 -20.20 -6.06
CA LYS A 306 2.98 -19.73 -6.81
C LYS A 306 4.13 -19.35 -5.88
N ALA A 307 3.85 -18.64 -4.79
CA ALA A 307 4.87 -18.32 -3.79
C ALA A 307 5.45 -19.57 -3.12
N ARG A 308 4.61 -20.56 -2.81
CA ARG A 308 5.03 -21.85 -2.28
C ARG A 308 5.84 -22.67 -3.30
N GLU A 309 5.48 -22.64 -4.57
CA GLU A 309 6.29 -23.24 -5.65
C GLU A 309 7.68 -22.62 -5.70
N TYR A 310 7.77 -21.28 -5.61
CA TYR A 310 9.03 -20.56 -5.70
C TYR A 310 9.93 -20.78 -4.47
N ILE A 311 9.37 -20.82 -3.27
CA ILE A 311 10.16 -21.13 -2.07
C ILE A 311 10.73 -22.55 -2.13
N GLY A 312 10.03 -23.47 -2.79
CA GLY A 312 10.47 -24.83 -3.07
C GLY A 312 10.45 -25.73 -1.84
N ASP A 313 11.46 -26.63 -1.75
CA ASP A 313 11.55 -27.57 -0.65
C ASP A 313 11.88 -26.86 0.68
N THR A 314 10.94 -26.96 1.62
CA THR A 314 11.03 -26.39 2.97
C THR A 314 11.16 -27.45 4.05
N ASN A 315 11.27 -28.75 3.66
CA ASN A 315 11.42 -29.83 4.61
C ASN A 315 12.68 -29.64 5.46
N GLU A 316 12.55 -29.87 6.79
CA GLU A 316 13.63 -29.65 7.77
C GLU A 316 14.20 -28.21 7.81
N LYS A 317 13.55 -27.21 7.19
CA LYS A 317 14.02 -25.84 7.11
C LYS A 317 13.23 -24.88 8.02
N VAL A 318 13.93 -23.85 8.48
CA VAL A 318 13.35 -22.69 9.17
C VAL A 318 13.05 -21.63 8.12
N VAL A 319 11.77 -21.21 8.04
CA VAL A 319 11.30 -20.20 7.09
C VAL A 319 10.89 -18.95 7.87
N PHE A 320 11.40 -17.79 7.47
CA PHE A 320 10.89 -16.52 7.97
C PHE A 320 9.85 -15.95 7.00
N ASP A 321 8.67 -15.61 7.53
CA ASP A 321 7.60 -14.88 6.85
C ASP A 321 7.59 -13.45 7.41
N LEU A 322 8.24 -12.53 6.71
CA LEU A 322 8.41 -11.15 7.14
C LEU A 322 7.33 -10.25 6.52
N TYR A 323 6.72 -9.42 7.36
CA TYR A 323 5.47 -8.69 7.09
C TYR A 323 4.28 -9.65 6.99
N SER A 324 4.19 -10.58 7.95
CA SER A 324 3.31 -11.75 7.86
C SER A 324 1.81 -11.45 7.99
N GLY A 325 1.42 -10.22 8.38
CA GLY A 325 0.02 -9.86 8.58
C GLY A 325 -0.66 -10.80 9.58
N THR A 326 -1.79 -11.39 9.20
CA THR A 326 -2.51 -12.39 9.99
C THR A 326 -1.92 -13.80 9.85
N GLY A 327 -0.68 -13.92 9.38
CA GLY A 327 0.07 -15.17 9.30
C GLY A 327 -0.43 -16.14 8.23
N THR A 328 -1.08 -15.67 7.19
CA THR A 328 -1.67 -16.54 6.15
C THR A 328 -0.60 -17.33 5.41
N ILE A 329 0.47 -16.66 4.94
CA ILE A 329 1.57 -17.31 4.22
C ILE A 329 2.32 -18.26 5.14
N ALA A 330 2.67 -17.80 6.36
CA ALA A 330 3.33 -18.63 7.37
C ALA A 330 2.58 -19.96 7.58
N GLN A 331 1.27 -19.89 7.74
CA GLN A 331 0.43 -21.08 7.98
C GLN A 331 0.35 -21.98 6.75
N ILE A 332 0.31 -21.44 5.54
CA ILE A 332 0.32 -22.22 4.29
C ILE A 332 1.65 -22.96 4.12
N LEU A 333 2.75 -22.42 4.60
CA LEU A 333 4.08 -23.03 4.55
C LEU A 333 4.32 -24.05 5.68
N ALA A 334 3.67 -23.87 6.82
CA ALA A 334 3.92 -24.67 8.03
C ALA A 334 3.77 -26.19 7.84
N PRO A 335 2.79 -26.73 7.08
CA PRO A 335 2.64 -28.17 6.92
C PRO A 335 3.84 -28.87 6.24
N VAL A 336 4.69 -28.10 5.55
CA VAL A 336 5.84 -28.60 4.79
C VAL A 336 7.19 -28.09 5.29
N ALA A 337 7.19 -27.24 6.34
CA ALA A 337 8.38 -26.66 6.95
C ALA A 337 8.67 -27.25 8.32
N LYS A 338 9.95 -27.27 8.73
CA LYS A 338 10.31 -27.59 10.12
C LYS A 338 9.76 -26.58 11.10
N LYS A 339 9.91 -25.32 10.79
CA LYS A 339 9.43 -24.19 11.58
C LYS A 339 9.18 -22.96 10.70
N VAL A 340 8.13 -22.23 10.99
CA VAL A 340 7.87 -20.92 10.37
C VAL A 340 7.82 -19.84 11.44
N VAL A 341 8.53 -18.75 11.21
CA VAL A 341 8.56 -17.56 12.10
C VAL A 341 7.96 -16.38 11.35
N GLY A 342 6.79 -15.93 11.78
CA GLY A 342 6.13 -14.73 11.24
C GLY A 342 6.51 -13.48 12.04
N VAL A 343 6.78 -12.37 11.35
CA VAL A 343 7.03 -11.06 11.96
C VAL A 343 6.08 -10.04 11.37
N GLU A 344 5.33 -9.35 12.23
CA GLU A 344 4.35 -8.33 11.86
C GLU A 344 4.36 -7.19 12.88
N ILE A 345 4.20 -5.95 12.40
CA ILE A 345 4.23 -4.76 13.26
C ILE A 345 2.91 -4.54 14.03
N VAL A 346 1.80 -5.02 13.49
CA VAL A 346 0.46 -4.85 14.07
C VAL A 346 0.18 -5.97 15.07
N GLU A 347 0.14 -5.65 16.35
CA GLU A 347 -0.03 -6.63 17.44
C GLU A 347 -1.32 -7.44 17.31
N GLU A 348 -2.43 -6.79 16.93
CA GLU A 348 -3.72 -7.45 16.72
C GLU A 348 -3.67 -8.49 15.58
N ALA A 349 -2.88 -8.22 14.55
CA ALA A 349 -2.67 -9.17 13.45
C ALA A 349 -1.86 -10.37 13.91
N VAL A 350 -0.85 -10.17 14.76
CA VAL A 350 -0.06 -11.24 15.37
C VAL A 350 -0.91 -12.14 16.26
N GLU A 351 -1.79 -11.56 17.08
CA GLU A 351 -2.72 -12.35 17.91
C GLU A 351 -3.72 -13.14 17.03
N ALA A 352 -4.23 -12.53 15.97
CA ALA A 352 -5.06 -13.24 15.00
C ALA A 352 -4.30 -14.41 14.34
N ALA A 353 -3.02 -14.21 13.99
CA ALA A 353 -2.15 -15.25 13.44
C ALA A 353 -1.98 -16.44 14.40
N LYS A 354 -1.73 -16.17 15.68
CA LYS A 354 -1.64 -17.22 16.72
C LYS A 354 -2.94 -17.99 16.90
N VAL A 355 -4.07 -17.29 16.91
CA VAL A 355 -5.41 -17.93 16.99
C VAL A 355 -5.64 -18.83 15.79
N ASN A 356 -5.33 -18.37 14.58
CA ASN A 356 -5.50 -19.13 13.35
C ASN A 356 -4.55 -20.33 13.26
N ALA A 357 -3.30 -20.19 13.65
CA ALA A 357 -2.35 -21.31 13.70
C ALA A 357 -2.84 -22.41 14.66
N LYS A 358 -3.32 -22.03 15.85
CA LYS A 358 -3.92 -22.96 16.79
C LYS A 358 -5.18 -23.64 16.24
N LEU A 359 -6.05 -22.89 15.55
CA LEU A 359 -7.26 -23.41 14.91
C LEU A 359 -6.91 -24.49 13.86
N ASN A 360 -5.79 -24.33 13.16
CA ASN A 360 -5.30 -25.24 12.14
C ASN A 360 -4.38 -26.36 12.70
N GLY A 361 -4.10 -26.39 14.01
CA GLY A 361 -3.21 -27.37 14.63
C GLY A 361 -1.75 -27.24 14.20
N LEU A 362 -1.30 -26.01 13.90
CA LEU A 362 0.05 -25.72 13.41
C LEU A 362 0.97 -25.27 14.56
N ASP A 363 1.53 -26.25 15.29
CA ASP A 363 2.38 -25.96 16.45
C ASP A 363 3.80 -25.47 16.07
N ASN A 364 4.18 -25.58 14.80
CA ASN A 364 5.47 -25.15 14.27
C ASN A 364 5.47 -23.71 13.73
N CYS A 365 4.37 -22.94 13.89
CA CYS A 365 4.31 -21.52 13.61
C CYS A 365 4.54 -20.70 14.88
N THR A 366 5.45 -19.72 14.82
CA THR A 366 5.65 -18.73 15.87
C THR A 366 5.51 -17.33 15.31
N PHE A 367 4.86 -16.41 16.05
CA PHE A 367 4.61 -15.05 15.56
C PHE A 367 5.11 -14.01 16.55
N TRP A 368 5.81 -13.00 16.03
CA TRP A 368 6.42 -11.91 16.78
C TRP A 368 5.81 -10.57 16.37
N ALA A 369 5.40 -9.78 17.38
CA ALA A 369 4.90 -8.43 17.12
C ALA A 369 6.05 -7.43 17.17
N GLY A 370 6.18 -6.62 16.13
CA GLY A 370 7.13 -5.52 16.08
C GLY A 370 7.65 -5.20 14.69
N ASP A 371 8.36 -4.09 14.62
CA ASP A 371 9.00 -3.65 13.39
C ASP A 371 10.12 -4.65 13.01
N VAL A 372 10.06 -5.18 11.78
CA VAL A 372 11.06 -6.11 11.23
C VAL A 372 12.49 -5.59 11.46
N LEU A 373 12.73 -4.29 11.26
CA LEU A 373 14.04 -3.66 11.48
C LEU A 373 14.59 -3.86 12.90
N LYS A 374 13.72 -3.98 13.90
CA LYS A 374 14.10 -4.11 15.32
C LYS A 374 14.09 -5.57 15.77
N VAL A 375 12.98 -6.25 15.51
CA VAL A 375 12.70 -7.61 16.03
C VAL A 375 13.62 -8.65 15.40
N ILE A 376 14.06 -8.45 14.15
CA ILE A 376 14.84 -9.43 13.41
C ILE A 376 16.15 -9.84 14.11
N ASP A 377 16.76 -8.94 14.88
CA ASP A 377 17.98 -9.22 15.65
C ASP A 377 17.68 -9.99 16.95
N GLU A 378 16.42 -9.99 17.40
CA GLU A 378 15.98 -10.58 18.69
C GLU A 378 15.41 -11.99 18.52
N LEU A 379 15.16 -12.45 17.27
CA LEU A 379 14.51 -13.73 16.99
C LEU A 379 15.32 -14.95 17.50
N GLY A 380 16.63 -14.82 17.66
CA GLY A 380 17.50 -15.87 18.17
C GLY A 380 17.63 -17.09 17.26
N GLU A 381 17.09 -17.02 16.04
CA GLU A 381 17.10 -18.06 15.02
C GLU A 381 17.63 -17.52 13.70
N VAL A 382 18.22 -18.38 12.90
CA VAL A 382 18.68 -18.06 11.55
C VAL A 382 17.78 -18.76 10.56
N PRO A 383 17.19 -18.03 9.59
CA PRO A 383 16.37 -18.65 8.56
C PRO A 383 17.22 -19.40 7.52
N ASP A 384 16.68 -20.49 7.01
CA ASP A 384 17.18 -21.13 5.79
C ASP A 384 16.59 -20.48 4.54
N LEU A 385 15.36 -19.97 4.65
CA LEU A 385 14.59 -19.37 3.57
C LEU A 385 13.81 -18.16 4.09
N ILE A 386 13.57 -17.17 3.24
CA ILE A 386 12.80 -15.98 3.58
C ILE A 386 11.68 -15.74 2.57
N MET A 387 10.47 -15.49 3.07
CA MET A 387 9.32 -14.96 2.35
C MET A 387 9.13 -13.50 2.73
N LEU A 388 8.95 -12.62 1.75
CA LEU A 388 8.66 -11.20 1.94
C LEU A 388 7.33 -10.84 1.28
N ASP A 389 6.39 -10.28 2.04
CA ASP A 389 5.14 -9.68 1.52
C ASP A 389 4.97 -8.26 2.11
N PRO A 390 5.85 -7.31 1.76
CA PRO A 390 5.86 -5.99 2.36
C PRO A 390 4.69 -5.11 1.88
N PRO A 391 4.40 -3.99 2.59
CA PRO A 391 3.39 -3.03 2.18
C PRO A 391 3.71 -2.38 0.83
N ARG A 392 2.73 -1.65 0.27
CA ARG A 392 2.82 -0.99 -1.07
C ARG A 392 4.07 -0.15 -1.31
N ASP A 393 4.69 0.38 -0.26
CA ASP A 393 5.90 1.19 -0.39
C ASP A 393 7.19 0.36 -0.44
N GLY A 394 7.08 -0.98 -0.40
CA GLY A 394 8.19 -1.91 -0.39
C GLY A 394 8.87 -1.99 0.98
N VAL A 395 10.04 -2.59 1.04
CA VAL A 395 10.80 -2.78 2.27
C VAL A 395 11.60 -1.51 2.61
N ASN A 396 11.63 -1.14 3.89
CA ASN A 396 12.51 -0.08 4.36
C ASN A 396 13.97 -0.45 4.03
N PRO A 397 14.79 0.43 3.42
CA PRO A 397 16.15 0.10 3.00
C PRO A 397 17.05 -0.45 4.14
N LYS A 398 16.91 0.06 5.35
CA LYS A 398 17.68 -0.44 6.51
C LYS A 398 17.21 -1.84 6.94
N ALA A 399 15.90 -2.11 6.89
CA ALA A 399 15.36 -3.43 7.16
C ALA A 399 15.78 -4.42 6.08
N LEU A 400 15.71 -4.03 4.80
CA LEU A 400 16.13 -4.85 3.68
C LEU A 400 17.60 -5.27 3.80
N MET A 401 18.47 -4.34 4.19
CA MET A 401 19.89 -4.63 4.44
C MET A 401 20.08 -5.69 5.53
N LYS A 402 19.35 -5.60 6.64
CA LYS A 402 19.42 -6.62 7.71
C LYS A 402 18.92 -7.98 7.23
N ILE A 403 17.82 -8.00 6.48
CA ILE A 403 17.25 -9.22 5.91
C ILE A 403 18.27 -9.90 4.99
N LEU A 404 18.90 -9.14 4.10
CA LEU A 404 19.87 -9.67 3.15
C LEU A 404 21.16 -10.16 3.83
N ASN A 405 21.51 -9.65 5.01
CA ASN A 405 22.67 -10.10 5.78
C ASN A 405 22.53 -11.53 6.31
N PHE A 406 21.32 -12.12 6.33
CA PHE A 406 21.17 -13.55 6.63
C PHE A 406 21.82 -14.45 5.55
N GLY A 407 21.98 -13.94 4.33
CA GLY A 407 22.62 -14.68 3.25
C GLY A 407 21.92 -15.99 2.90
N VAL A 408 20.58 -16.03 3.01
CA VAL A 408 19.79 -17.23 2.70
C VAL A 408 19.94 -17.62 1.24
N ASP A 409 20.01 -18.91 0.95
CA ASP A 409 20.16 -19.42 -0.42
C ASP A 409 18.98 -19.00 -1.32
N ARG A 410 17.79 -18.81 -0.74
CA ARG A 410 16.57 -18.51 -1.48
C ARG A 410 15.68 -17.52 -0.74
N LEU A 411 15.21 -16.51 -1.47
CA LEU A 411 14.28 -15.50 -1.01
C LEU A 411 13.14 -15.37 -2.02
N VAL A 412 11.89 -15.33 -1.54
CA VAL A 412 10.72 -15.06 -2.37
C VAL A 412 10.13 -13.70 -1.95
N TYR A 413 9.90 -12.83 -2.94
CA TYR A 413 9.33 -11.50 -2.73
C TYR A 413 7.97 -11.41 -3.44
N ILE A 414 6.92 -11.11 -2.69
CA ILE A 414 5.59 -10.79 -3.22
C ILE A 414 5.41 -9.28 -3.20
N ALA A 415 4.90 -8.70 -4.28
CA ALA A 415 4.73 -7.26 -4.40
C ALA A 415 3.42 -6.88 -5.06
N CYS A 416 2.57 -6.16 -4.33
CA CYS A 416 1.34 -5.58 -4.89
C CYS A 416 1.58 -4.30 -5.73
N LYS A 417 2.84 -3.82 -5.79
CA LYS A 417 3.23 -2.61 -6.54
C LYS A 417 4.58 -2.80 -7.21
N PRO A 418 4.59 -3.14 -8.51
CA PRO A 418 5.83 -3.43 -9.25
C PRO A 418 6.90 -2.33 -9.20
N THR A 419 6.50 -1.05 -9.06
CA THR A 419 7.46 0.06 -8.95
C THR A 419 8.27 0.08 -7.65
N SER A 420 7.70 -0.41 -6.55
CA SER A 420 8.43 -0.55 -5.29
C SER A 420 9.36 -1.75 -5.35
N LEU A 421 8.88 -2.85 -5.96
CA LEU A 421 9.69 -4.03 -6.23
C LEU A 421 10.92 -3.69 -7.07
N ALA A 422 10.76 -2.97 -8.19
CA ALA A 422 11.88 -2.57 -9.06
C ALA A 422 12.98 -1.81 -8.29
N ARG A 423 12.59 -0.92 -7.39
CA ARG A 423 13.54 -0.21 -6.51
C ARG A 423 14.24 -1.14 -5.52
N ASP A 424 13.49 -2.04 -4.90
CA ASP A 424 14.05 -2.94 -3.89
C ASP A 424 14.97 -4.00 -4.54
N LEU A 425 14.68 -4.42 -5.78
CA LEU A 425 15.53 -5.33 -6.57
C LEU A 425 16.93 -4.75 -6.83
N GLU A 426 17.08 -3.45 -7.06
CA GLU A 426 18.38 -2.79 -7.21
C GLU A 426 19.28 -3.06 -5.99
N MET A 427 18.73 -2.92 -4.79
CA MET A 427 19.48 -3.19 -3.56
C MET A 427 19.72 -4.69 -3.34
N ILE A 428 18.74 -5.55 -3.64
CA ILE A 428 18.84 -7.00 -3.47
C ILE A 428 19.93 -7.56 -4.38
N GLN A 429 19.94 -7.16 -5.66
CA GLN A 429 20.96 -7.59 -6.64
C GLN A 429 22.34 -7.05 -6.26
N GLY A 430 22.42 -5.78 -5.79
CA GLY A 430 23.67 -5.21 -5.28
C GLY A 430 24.26 -5.94 -4.07
N ARG A 431 23.51 -6.87 -3.45
CA ARG A 431 23.94 -7.75 -2.36
C ARG A 431 24.21 -9.19 -2.81
N GLY A 432 24.35 -9.42 -4.11
CA GLY A 432 24.71 -10.68 -4.68
C GLY A 432 23.55 -11.66 -4.85
N TYR A 433 22.31 -11.21 -4.80
CA TYR A 433 21.16 -12.03 -5.20
C TYR A 433 20.90 -11.87 -6.70
N LYS A 434 20.54 -12.99 -7.33
CA LYS A 434 20.08 -13.05 -8.71
C LYS A 434 18.58 -13.28 -8.74
N VAL A 435 17.90 -12.60 -9.64
CA VAL A 435 16.51 -12.90 -9.98
C VAL A 435 16.50 -14.15 -10.85
N GLU A 436 15.85 -15.22 -10.38
CA GLU A 436 15.73 -16.47 -11.12
C GLU A 436 14.46 -16.49 -11.97
N LYS A 437 13.33 -16.18 -11.32
CA LYS A 437 12.01 -16.25 -11.94
C LYS A 437 11.12 -15.10 -11.48
N ILE A 438 10.25 -14.68 -12.37
CA ILE A 438 9.18 -13.72 -12.08
C ILE A 438 7.87 -14.26 -12.65
N ALA A 439 6.83 -14.27 -11.83
CA ALA A 439 5.45 -14.47 -12.24
C ALA A 439 4.58 -13.34 -11.72
N CYS A 440 3.50 -13.04 -12.42
CA CYS A 440 2.45 -12.16 -11.93
C CYS A 440 1.17 -12.95 -11.66
N VAL A 441 0.30 -12.41 -10.80
CA VAL A 441 -1.04 -12.95 -10.55
C VAL A 441 -2.06 -11.82 -10.70
N ASP A 442 -3.05 -12.00 -11.56
CA ASP A 442 -4.15 -11.05 -11.67
C ASP A 442 -5.16 -11.26 -10.54
N LEU A 443 -4.79 -10.82 -9.34
CA LEU A 443 -5.65 -10.90 -8.15
C LEU A 443 -6.88 -9.99 -8.26
N PHE A 444 -6.80 -8.93 -9.08
CA PHE A 444 -7.82 -7.88 -9.18
C PHE A 444 -8.25 -7.62 -10.62
N PRO A 445 -9.03 -8.55 -11.24
CA PRO A 445 -9.62 -8.32 -12.56
C PRO A 445 -10.33 -6.97 -12.67
N ASN A 446 -10.33 -6.39 -13.86
CA ASN A 446 -10.95 -5.10 -14.16
C ASN A 446 -10.27 -3.86 -13.54
N THR A 447 -9.19 -4.04 -12.77
CA THR A 447 -8.42 -2.96 -12.13
C THR A 447 -7.00 -2.88 -12.69
N VAL A 448 -6.26 -1.86 -12.29
CA VAL A 448 -4.84 -1.68 -12.66
C VAL A 448 -3.88 -2.54 -11.83
N HIS A 449 -4.37 -3.18 -10.77
CA HIS A 449 -3.54 -3.88 -9.80
C HIS A 449 -3.15 -5.27 -10.29
N VAL A 450 -1.96 -5.69 -9.94
CA VAL A 450 -1.38 -6.99 -10.21
C VAL A 450 -0.40 -7.32 -9.09
N GLU A 451 -0.40 -8.56 -8.64
CA GLU A 451 0.61 -9.07 -7.71
C GLU A 451 1.79 -9.63 -8.50
N THR A 452 3.01 -9.41 -8.02
CA THR A 452 4.24 -9.90 -8.66
C THR A 452 5.00 -10.76 -7.66
N VAL A 453 5.34 -11.97 -8.04
CA VAL A 453 6.12 -12.93 -7.24
C VAL A 453 7.48 -13.09 -7.88
N VAL A 454 8.54 -12.89 -7.11
CA VAL A 454 9.93 -13.00 -7.56
C VAL A 454 10.66 -14.04 -6.74
N LEU A 455 11.31 -14.97 -7.44
CA LEU A 455 12.26 -15.89 -6.84
C LEU A 455 13.67 -15.34 -6.99
N LEU A 456 14.37 -15.25 -5.88
CA LEU A 456 15.74 -14.75 -5.77
C LEU A 456 16.64 -15.84 -5.16
N SER A 457 17.83 -16.01 -5.71
CA SER A 457 18.87 -16.89 -5.17
C SER A 457 20.14 -16.13 -4.84
N GLN A 458 20.78 -16.50 -3.73
CA GLN A 458 22.10 -15.96 -3.38
C GLN A 458 23.15 -16.54 -4.32
N GLN A 459 23.88 -15.66 -5.01
CA GLN A 459 25.04 -16.09 -5.79
C GLN A 459 26.19 -16.34 -4.82
N LYS A 460 26.61 -17.61 -4.71
CA LYS A 460 27.86 -17.92 -4.02
C LYS A 460 29.01 -17.56 -4.97
N PRO A 461 30.03 -16.81 -4.53
CA PRO A 461 31.19 -16.59 -5.38
C PRO A 461 31.81 -17.94 -5.76
N ASP A 462 32.08 -18.14 -7.05
CA ASP A 462 32.70 -19.35 -7.56
C ASP A 462 34.13 -19.54 -7.02
N ASP A 463 34.77 -18.45 -6.54
CA ASP A 463 36.07 -18.46 -5.89
C ASP A 463 36.03 -17.62 -4.60
N THR A 464 36.34 -18.24 -3.47
CA THR A 464 36.67 -17.51 -2.22
C THR A 464 38.08 -16.96 -2.38
N ILE A 465 38.17 -15.64 -2.61
CA ILE A 465 39.44 -14.94 -2.44
C ILE A 465 39.59 -14.74 -0.92
N GLU A 466 40.41 -15.57 -0.27
CA GLU A 466 40.92 -15.25 1.07
C GLU A 466 41.83 -14.04 0.95
N ILE A 467 41.31 -12.87 1.35
CA ILE A 467 42.12 -11.69 1.55
C ILE A 467 42.57 -11.72 3.01
N ASP A 468 43.82 -12.04 3.25
CA ASP A 468 44.49 -11.79 4.53
C ASP A 468 44.56 -10.28 4.71
N LEU A 469 43.59 -9.72 5.43
CA LEU A 469 43.62 -8.33 5.85
C LEU A 469 44.44 -8.24 7.13
N ASP A 470 45.66 -7.76 6.99
CA ASP A 470 46.44 -7.31 8.15
C ASP A 470 45.74 -6.09 8.75
N LEU A 471 45.06 -6.32 9.87
CA LEU A 471 44.25 -5.30 10.56
C LEU A 471 45.10 -4.17 11.16
N ASP A 472 46.42 -4.30 11.16
CA ASP A 472 47.33 -3.30 11.69
C ASP A 472 47.68 -2.19 10.65
N GLU A 473 47.36 -2.36 9.36
CA GLU A 473 47.53 -1.35 8.29
C GLU A 473 46.25 -0.60 7.91
N LEU A 474 45.10 -0.92 8.47
CA LEU A 474 43.87 -0.15 8.30
C LEU A 474 43.85 1.00 9.30
N ASP A 475 44.52 2.09 8.98
CA ASP A 475 44.21 3.40 9.54
C ASP A 475 42.73 3.67 9.28
N ALA A 476 41.97 3.73 10.37
CA ALA A 476 40.55 3.95 10.37
C ALA A 476 40.23 5.29 9.70
N THR A 477 39.96 5.28 8.39
CA THR A 477 39.22 6.35 7.76
C THR A 477 37.79 6.26 8.27
N SER A 478 37.52 7.09 9.29
CA SER A 478 36.25 7.27 9.96
C SER A 478 35.10 7.34 8.95
N ALA A 479 34.19 6.36 8.99
CA ALA A 479 32.85 6.53 8.46
C ALA A 479 32.19 7.66 9.26
N GLU A 480 32.17 8.86 8.71
CA GLU A 480 31.47 10.02 9.29
C GLU A 480 30.00 9.68 9.51
N THR A 481 29.62 9.45 10.74
CA THR A 481 28.21 9.41 11.19
C THR A 481 27.67 10.84 11.08
N LYS A 482 27.08 11.19 9.94
CA LYS A 482 26.40 12.49 9.76
C LYS A 482 25.21 12.56 10.72
N VAL A 483 25.34 13.35 11.77
CA VAL A 483 24.26 13.60 12.75
C VAL A 483 23.02 14.13 12.05
N THR A 484 21.89 13.51 12.32
CA THR A 484 20.62 13.85 11.69
C THR A 484 20.04 15.17 12.23
N TYR A 485 19.19 15.84 11.44
CA TYR A 485 18.48 17.05 11.89
C TYR A 485 17.59 16.79 13.12
N GLN A 486 17.14 15.57 13.32
CA GLN A 486 16.30 15.20 14.47
C GLN A 486 17.13 15.13 15.76
N GLU A 487 18.29 14.51 15.71
CA GLU A 487 19.22 14.44 16.86
C GLU A 487 19.63 15.83 17.35
N ILE A 488 19.86 16.77 16.43
CA ILE A 488 20.15 18.18 16.78
C ILE A 488 18.94 18.83 17.47
N LYS A 489 17.71 18.59 17.00
CA LYS A 489 16.50 19.15 17.62
C LYS A 489 16.30 18.60 19.03
N ASP A 490 16.49 17.31 19.19
CA ASP A 490 16.28 16.62 20.45
C ASP A 490 17.33 17.07 21.50
N TYR A 491 18.60 17.23 21.07
CA TYR A 491 19.65 17.78 21.91
C TYR A 491 19.33 19.22 22.35
N VAL A 492 18.99 20.12 21.40
CA VAL A 492 18.72 21.53 21.72
C VAL A 492 17.47 21.66 22.61
N LEU A 493 16.47 20.81 22.40
CA LEU A 493 15.28 20.79 23.26
C LEU A 493 15.62 20.29 24.67
N LYS A 494 16.43 19.25 24.79
CA LYS A 494 16.81 18.62 26.07
C LYS A 494 17.71 19.52 26.90
N GLU A 495 18.75 20.09 26.30
CA GLU A 495 19.79 20.80 27.03
C GLU A 495 19.48 22.32 27.22
N PHE A 496 18.73 22.91 26.28
CA PHE A 496 18.42 24.36 26.29
C PHE A 496 16.92 24.68 26.38
N GLY A 497 16.03 23.68 26.32
CA GLY A 497 14.57 23.90 26.34
C GLY A 497 14.03 24.60 25.09
N LEU A 498 14.84 24.75 24.03
CA LEU A 498 14.53 25.52 22.83
C LEU A 498 14.08 24.61 21.68
N LYS A 499 12.95 24.98 21.02
CA LYS A 499 12.52 24.30 19.79
C LYS A 499 13.18 24.96 18.57
N VAL A 500 13.89 24.18 17.75
CA VAL A 500 14.54 24.64 16.51
C VAL A 500 13.95 23.95 15.29
N SER A 501 13.92 24.66 14.15
CA SER A 501 13.43 24.14 12.88
C SER A 501 14.57 23.66 12.00
N ASN A 502 14.26 22.79 11.00
CA ASN A 502 15.26 22.37 10.00
C ASN A 502 15.87 23.56 9.26
N LEU A 503 15.09 24.63 9.02
CA LEU A 503 15.57 25.86 8.39
C LEU A 503 16.67 26.51 9.23
N TYR A 504 16.49 26.63 10.54
CA TYR A 504 17.49 27.24 11.43
C TYR A 504 18.75 26.38 11.51
N ILE A 505 18.62 25.06 11.60
CA ILE A 505 19.75 24.13 11.60
C ILE A 505 20.53 24.25 10.30
N SER A 506 19.88 24.28 9.12
CA SER A 506 20.55 24.45 7.83
C SER A 506 21.23 25.81 7.68
N GLN A 507 20.65 26.89 8.22
CA GLN A 507 21.28 28.20 8.23
C GLN A 507 22.57 28.20 9.08
N VAL A 508 22.54 27.56 10.26
CA VAL A 508 23.70 27.46 11.13
C VAL A 508 24.79 26.58 10.52
N LYS A 509 24.44 25.41 9.95
CA LYS A 509 25.40 24.54 9.25
C LYS A 509 26.12 25.29 8.11
N ARG A 510 25.37 26.04 7.26
CA ARG A 510 25.99 26.86 6.19
C ARG A 510 26.91 27.96 6.73
N LYS A 511 26.52 28.62 7.83
CA LYS A 511 27.39 29.63 8.47
C LYS A 511 28.69 29.02 9.02
N CYS A 512 28.66 27.73 9.37
CA CYS A 512 29.82 27.00 9.86
C CYS A 512 30.62 26.31 8.74
N GLY A 513 30.26 26.50 7.47
CA GLY A 513 30.98 25.93 6.32
C GLY A 513 30.63 24.49 5.98
N ILE A 514 29.59 23.94 6.62
CA ILE A 514 29.15 22.56 6.41
C ILE A 514 28.20 22.52 5.22
N GLU A 515 28.44 21.64 4.25
CA GLU A 515 27.55 21.42 3.11
C GLU A 515 26.19 20.89 3.57
N VAL A 516 25.13 21.53 3.13
CA VAL A 516 23.75 21.12 3.35
C VAL A 516 23.10 20.86 2.00
N GLY A 517 22.39 19.75 1.86
CA GLY A 517 21.67 19.38 0.65
C GLY A 517 20.69 20.49 0.19
N GLU A 518 20.39 20.51 -1.11
CA GLU A 518 19.46 21.49 -1.71
C GLU A 518 18.09 21.46 -1.04
N ASN A 519 17.60 22.65 -0.70
CA ASN A 519 16.29 22.81 -0.07
C ASN A 519 15.20 22.75 -1.14
N TYR A 520 14.42 21.67 -1.19
CA TYR A 520 13.33 21.47 -2.15
C TYR A 520 12.11 22.38 -1.93
N ASN A 521 12.04 23.09 -0.80
CA ASN A 521 10.99 24.06 -0.48
C ASN A 521 11.49 25.49 -0.68
N LEU A 522 11.68 25.90 -1.93
CA LEU A 522 11.96 27.30 -2.27
C LEU A 522 10.70 28.17 -2.04
N PRO A 523 10.84 29.40 -1.53
CA PRO A 523 9.73 30.33 -1.39
C PRO A 523 9.08 30.61 -2.74
N LYS A 524 7.76 30.75 -2.75
CA LYS A 524 6.95 30.91 -3.97
C LYS A 524 7.10 32.28 -4.65
N SER A 525 7.89 33.19 -4.11
CA SER A 525 8.21 34.49 -4.71
C SER A 525 9.63 34.91 -4.38
N GLU A 526 10.31 35.58 -5.33
CA GLU A 526 11.69 36.10 -5.19
C GLU A 526 11.88 37.11 -4.05
N ASN A 527 10.79 37.70 -3.53
CA ASN A 527 10.80 38.71 -2.46
C ASN A 527 10.33 38.17 -1.10
N ALA A 528 10.20 36.85 -0.91
CA ALA A 528 9.81 36.30 0.38
C ALA A 528 10.94 36.44 1.42
N ARG A 529 10.68 37.14 2.51
CA ARG A 529 11.61 37.24 3.63
C ARG A 529 11.74 35.88 4.29
N VAL A 530 12.93 35.26 4.17
CA VAL A 530 13.27 34.03 4.86
C VAL A 530 13.56 34.35 6.32
N PRO A 531 12.86 33.75 7.30
CA PRO A 531 13.15 33.97 8.72
C PRO A 531 14.61 33.61 9.04
N GLN A 532 15.32 34.52 9.69
CA GLN A 532 16.69 34.28 10.17
C GLN A 532 16.68 33.58 11.52
N CYS A 533 17.66 32.71 11.76
CA CYS A 533 17.80 32.02 13.04
C CYS A 533 18.13 33.04 14.15
N PRO A 534 17.30 33.12 15.22
CA PRO A 534 17.60 33.97 16.38
C PRO A 534 18.94 33.55 17.02
N LYS A 535 19.68 34.52 17.53
CA LYS A 535 21.04 34.30 18.06
C LYS A 535 21.08 33.24 19.16
N GLU A 536 20.12 33.27 20.08
CA GLU A 536 19.98 32.28 21.16
C GLU A 536 19.83 30.84 20.63
N LYS A 537 19.04 30.64 19.57
CA LYS A 537 18.87 29.34 18.92
C LYS A 537 20.10 28.95 18.07
N GLU A 538 20.77 29.93 17.49
CA GLU A 538 22.02 29.71 16.76
C GLU A 538 23.12 29.20 17.70
N ASP A 539 23.25 29.82 18.87
CA ASP A 539 24.25 29.45 19.88
C ASP A 539 23.94 28.05 20.47
N ALA A 540 22.65 27.74 20.71
CA ALA A 540 22.22 26.42 21.17
C ALA A 540 22.46 25.30 20.11
N ILE A 541 22.25 25.59 18.82
CA ILE A 541 22.55 24.64 17.74
C ILE A 541 24.06 24.41 17.63
N LYS A 542 24.88 25.45 17.78
CA LYS A 542 26.36 25.36 17.75
C LYS A 542 26.95 24.60 18.95
N ALA A 543 26.22 24.54 20.05
CA ALA A 543 26.65 23.83 21.25
C ALA A 543 26.42 22.31 21.19
N ALA A 544 25.74 21.79 20.14
CA ALA A 544 25.56 20.35 19.97
C ALA A 544 26.92 19.68 19.63
N PRO A 545 27.48 18.85 20.52
CA PRO A 545 28.89 18.40 20.45
C PRO A 545 29.21 17.59 19.20
N GLU A 546 28.22 16.91 18.63
CA GLU A 546 28.38 15.95 17.52
C GLU A 546 28.25 16.58 16.14
N ILE A 547 27.91 17.88 16.05
CA ILE A 547 27.76 18.57 14.75
C ILE A 547 29.09 19.04 14.21
N PHE A 548 30.10 19.24 15.09
CA PHE A 548 31.33 19.96 14.78
C PHE A 548 32.60 19.18 15.11
N CYS A 549 32.51 17.85 15.32
CA CYS A 549 33.65 17.11 15.88
C CYS A 549 34.92 17.07 15.01
N ASP A 550 34.87 17.25 13.68
CA ASP A 550 36.11 17.11 12.89
C ASP A 550 36.61 18.35 12.13
N ASP A 551 35.74 19.27 11.70
CA ASP A 551 36.20 20.40 10.87
C ASP A 551 36.78 21.59 11.66
N LEU A 552 36.44 21.75 12.95
CA LEU A 552 36.97 22.87 13.75
C LEU A 552 38.31 22.55 14.47
N ARG A 553 38.63 21.27 14.66
CA ARG A 553 39.99 20.93 15.17
C ARG A 553 41.06 21.22 14.17
N THR A 554 40.83 21.02 12.88
CA THR A 554 41.80 21.29 11.81
C THR A 554 41.99 22.78 11.59
N SER A 555 40.95 23.63 11.71
CA SER A 555 41.07 25.08 11.51
C SER A 555 41.67 25.83 12.71
N LEU A 556 41.55 25.31 13.93
CA LEU A 556 42.14 25.89 15.14
C LEU A 556 43.61 25.51 15.33
N ILE A 557 44.03 24.34 14.80
CA ILE A 557 45.45 23.93 14.82
C ILE A 557 46.25 24.72 13.77
N SER A 558 45.65 25.03 12.60
CA SER A 558 46.33 25.85 11.56
C SER A 558 46.51 27.31 11.95
N ARG A 559 45.73 27.84 12.90
CA ARG A 559 45.88 29.25 13.38
C ARG A 559 46.79 29.39 14.60
N ARG A 560 47.24 28.29 15.23
CA ARG A 560 48.24 28.33 16.31
C ARG A 560 49.68 28.13 15.87
N ASN A 561 49.91 27.76 14.62
CA ASN A 561 51.27 27.59 14.09
C ASN A 561 51.75 28.76 13.21
N ASN A 562 51.05 29.90 13.24
CA ASN A 562 51.46 31.14 12.54
C ASN A 562 51.38 32.37 13.47
N THR A 563 51.87 32.21 14.71
CA THR A 563 52.32 33.34 15.54
C THR A 563 53.58 32.94 16.26
#